data_15c809b8e76ed32d8e932a5840076630
#
_entry.id   15c809b8e76ed32d8e932a5840076630
#
_cell.length_a   1.000
_cell.length_b   1.000
_cell.length_c   1.000
_cell.angle_alpha   90.00
_cell.angle_beta   90.00
_cell.angle_gamma   90.00
#
_symmetry.space_group_name_H-M   'P 1'
#
loop_
_entity.id
_entity.type
_entity.pdbx_description
1 polymer ?
#
loop_
_entity_poly.entity_id
_entity_poly.type
_entity_poly.pdbx_seq_one_letter_code
_entity_poly.pdbx_strand_id
1 'polypeptide(L)'
;MTMDNHTARKAAVYEAALQLVARGVSPAAMTIQQLADTASIGKGTVYGYFSSKEEILQGLAEYCFAREIERIRVLFADCSTLAGLEERTVAYLQDIAANRMGDYKMIGQALGTPGKCESMPACADELRDIMRTLLIRLQAAGEIDPAVSLEYCCTAIF
;
A
#
# COMPACT_ATOMS: atom_id res chain seq x y z
N MET A 1 19.32 10.03 0.68
CA MET A 1 19.23 9.18 -0.53
C MET A 1 18.42 9.93 -1.56
N THR A 2 19.06 10.44 -2.61
CA THR A 2 18.38 11.10 -3.73
C THR A 2 17.61 10.04 -4.50
N MET A 3 16.26 10.09 -4.45
CA MET A 3 15.42 9.30 -5.34
C MET A 3 15.84 9.59 -6.78
N ASP A 4 16.11 8.54 -7.55
CA ASP A 4 16.40 8.66 -8.97
C ASP A 4 15.25 9.43 -9.65
N ASN A 5 15.58 10.37 -10.51
CA ASN A 5 14.59 11.21 -11.23
C ASN A 5 13.54 10.37 -11.98
N HIS A 6 13.92 9.18 -12.40
CA HIS A 6 13.04 8.20 -13.04
C HIS A 6 11.95 7.70 -12.06
N THR A 7 12.33 7.29 -10.85
CA THR A 7 11.42 6.83 -9.80
C THR A 7 10.46 7.93 -9.35
N ALA A 8 10.98 9.16 -9.18
CA ALA A 8 10.16 10.31 -8.79
C ALA A 8 9.09 10.65 -9.86
N ARG A 9 9.42 10.54 -11.15
CA ARG A 9 8.48 10.77 -12.25
C ARG A 9 7.40 9.71 -12.34
N LYS A 10 7.73 8.43 -12.16
CA LYS A 10 6.74 7.35 -12.07
C LYS A 10 5.80 7.58 -10.89
N ALA A 11 6.33 7.92 -9.72
CA ALA A 11 5.53 8.24 -8.54
C ALA A 11 4.55 9.39 -8.79
N ALA A 12 4.97 10.45 -9.49
CA ALA A 12 4.07 11.56 -9.83
C ALA A 12 2.88 11.13 -10.70
N VAL A 13 3.07 10.19 -11.62
CA VAL A 13 1.97 9.62 -12.44
C VAL A 13 1.03 8.78 -11.58
N TYR A 14 1.56 8.00 -10.64
CA TYR A 14 0.74 7.21 -9.72
C TYR A 14 -0.08 8.08 -8.77
N GLU A 15 0.51 9.16 -8.23
CA GLU A 15 -0.22 10.13 -7.40
C GLU A 15 -1.32 10.85 -8.21
N ALA A 16 -1.06 11.19 -9.47
CA ALA A 16 -2.07 11.76 -10.36
C ALA A 16 -3.24 10.79 -10.58
N ALA A 17 -2.94 9.50 -10.76
CA ALA A 17 -3.97 8.47 -10.89
C ALA A 17 -4.83 8.35 -9.62
N LEU A 18 -4.22 8.36 -8.43
CA LEU A 18 -4.95 8.34 -7.15
C LEU A 18 -5.84 9.58 -6.98
N GLN A 19 -5.36 10.76 -7.37
CA GLN A 19 -6.18 11.99 -7.37
C GLN A 19 -7.40 11.87 -8.30
N LEU A 20 -7.24 11.25 -9.48
CA LEU A 20 -8.36 11.02 -10.39
C LEU A 20 -9.37 10.02 -9.78
N VAL A 21 -8.89 8.95 -9.14
CA VAL A 21 -9.77 8.00 -8.40
C VAL A 21 -10.54 8.71 -7.29
N ALA A 22 -9.88 9.57 -6.52
CA ALA A 22 -10.51 10.34 -5.45
C ALA A 22 -11.59 11.30 -5.98
N ARG A 23 -11.46 11.77 -7.23
CA ARG A 23 -12.47 12.58 -7.94
C ARG A 23 -13.57 11.74 -8.60
N GLY A 24 -13.57 10.43 -8.41
CA GLY A 24 -14.58 9.50 -8.93
C GLY A 24 -14.31 8.96 -10.34
N VAL A 25 -13.12 9.22 -10.92
CA VAL A 25 -12.74 8.63 -12.21
C VAL A 25 -12.36 7.17 -11.99
N SER A 26 -13.05 6.25 -12.68
CA SER A 26 -12.67 4.83 -12.59
C SER A 26 -11.33 4.59 -13.29
N PRO A 27 -10.48 3.68 -12.80
CA PRO A 27 -9.19 3.36 -13.43
C PRO A 27 -9.33 2.96 -14.90
N ALA A 28 -10.40 2.23 -15.26
CA ALA A 28 -10.68 1.85 -16.63
C ALA A 28 -10.95 3.07 -17.55
N ALA A 29 -11.58 4.11 -17.02
CA ALA A 29 -11.94 5.33 -17.77
C ALA A 29 -10.81 6.38 -17.81
N MET A 30 -9.74 6.25 -17.02
CA MET A 30 -8.60 7.17 -17.06
C MET A 30 -7.95 7.19 -18.43
N THR A 31 -7.54 8.37 -18.86
CA THR A 31 -6.76 8.56 -20.10
C THR A 31 -5.35 9.02 -19.77
N ILE A 32 -4.40 8.73 -20.64
CA ILE A 32 -3.01 9.20 -20.50
C ILE A 32 -2.95 10.73 -20.47
N GLN A 33 -3.85 11.42 -21.19
CA GLN A 33 -3.92 12.87 -21.16
C GLN A 33 -4.30 13.39 -19.77
N GLN A 34 -5.34 12.81 -19.14
CA GLN A 34 -5.75 13.19 -17.78
C GLN A 34 -4.63 12.94 -16.75
N LEU A 35 -3.92 11.83 -16.88
CA LEU A 35 -2.77 11.52 -16.01
C LEU A 35 -1.66 12.56 -16.19
N ALA A 36 -1.30 12.89 -17.43
CA ALA A 36 -0.26 13.86 -17.75
C ALA A 36 -0.63 15.27 -17.22
N ASP A 37 -1.85 15.72 -17.47
CA ASP A 37 -2.36 17.03 -17.02
C ASP A 37 -2.38 17.11 -15.48
N THR A 38 -2.86 16.05 -14.82
CA THR A 38 -2.91 16.00 -13.35
C THR A 38 -1.52 15.94 -12.73
N ALA A 39 -0.60 15.20 -13.32
CA ALA A 39 0.80 15.13 -12.89
C ALA A 39 1.64 16.36 -13.28
N SER A 40 1.06 17.32 -14.04
CA SER A 40 1.77 18.49 -14.57
C SER A 40 3.01 18.13 -15.41
N ILE A 41 2.90 17.08 -16.23
CA ILE A 41 3.95 16.63 -17.16
C ILE A 41 3.40 16.49 -18.58
N GLY A 42 4.30 16.48 -19.57
CA GLY A 42 3.88 16.25 -20.97
C GLY A 42 3.44 14.79 -21.19
N LYS A 43 2.43 14.60 -22.06
CA LYS A 43 1.96 13.26 -22.46
C LYS A 43 3.10 12.39 -23.02
N GLY A 44 4.01 12.99 -23.82
CA GLY A 44 5.22 12.32 -24.31
C GLY A 44 6.13 11.84 -23.19
N THR A 45 6.20 12.59 -22.08
CA THR A 45 6.94 12.19 -20.89
C THR A 45 6.35 10.96 -20.24
N VAL A 46 5.00 10.86 -20.16
CA VAL A 46 4.35 9.64 -19.62
C VAL A 46 4.73 8.42 -20.45
N TYR A 47 4.67 8.52 -21.80
CA TYR A 47 5.08 7.44 -22.69
C TYR A 47 6.58 7.11 -22.65
N GLY A 48 7.41 8.02 -22.16
CA GLY A 48 8.83 7.76 -21.91
C GLY A 48 9.08 6.86 -20.69
N TYR A 49 8.08 6.73 -19.79
CA TYR A 49 8.17 5.93 -18.57
C TYR A 49 7.29 4.67 -18.57
N PHE A 50 6.25 4.66 -19.40
CA PHE A 50 5.24 3.59 -19.44
C PHE A 50 4.88 3.27 -20.88
N SER A 51 4.90 1.98 -21.21
CA SER A 51 4.58 1.49 -22.56
C SER A 51 3.08 1.49 -22.84
N SER A 52 2.27 1.38 -21.78
CA SER A 52 0.81 1.30 -21.87
C SER A 52 0.11 1.83 -20.62
N LYS A 53 -1.19 2.04 -20.73
CA LYS A 53 -2.05 2.36 -19.59
C LYS A 53 -2.14 1.18 -18.61
N GLU A 54 -2.13 -0.03 -19.13
CA GLU A 54 -2.17 -1.25 -18.33
C GLU A 54 -0.93 -1.36 -17.43
N GLU A 55 0.24 -1.01 -17.94
CA GLU A 55 1.48 -0.92 -17.16
C GLU A 55 1.36 0.11 -16.03
N ILE A 56 0.76 1.28 -16.31
CA ILE A 56 0.52 2.29 -15.27
C ILE A 56 -0.41 1.74 -14.17
N LEU A 57 -1.50 1.08 -14.55
CA LEU A 57 -2.47 0.56 -13.58
C LEU A 57 -1.89 -0.60 -12.73
N GLN A 58 -1.07 -1.44 -13.34
CA GLN A 58 -0.36 -2.50 -12.63
C GLN A 58 0.65 -1.91 -11.64
N GLY A 59 1.53 -1.03 -12.09
CA GLY A 59 2.50 -0.38 -11.23
C GLY A 59 1.87 0.53 -10.17
N LEU A 60 0.68 1.09 -10.43
CA LEU A 60 -0.09 1.84 -9.44
C LEU A 60 -0.53 0.94 -8.28
N ALA A 61 -0.99 -0.28 -8.56
CA ALA A 61 -1.36 -1.22 -7.51
C ALA A 61 -0.15 -1.59 -6.63
N GLU A 62 0.99 -1.89 -7.26
CA GLU A 62 2.25 -2.15 -6.55
C GLU A 62 2.70 -0.95 -5.71
N TYR A 63 2.58 0.25 -6.24
CA TYR A 63 2.87 1.50 -5.54
C TYR A 63 1.98 1.69 -4.30
N CYS A 64 0.67 1.42 -4.42
CA CYS A 64 -0.27 1.49 -3.30
C CYS A 64 0.08 0.46 -2.21
N PHE A 65 0.41 -0.77 -2.60
CA PHE A 65 0.83 -1.81 -1.68
C PHE A 65 2.10 -1.43 -0.91
N ALA A 66 3.13 -1.01 -1.61
CA ALA A 66 4.41 -0.64 -0.98
C ALA A 66 4.23 0.50 0.03
N ARG A 67 3.41 1.51 -0.32
CA ARG A 67 3.07 2.62 0.58
C ARG A 67 2.30 2.14 1.81
N GLU A 68 1.40 1.22 1.61
CA GLU A 68 0.57 0.69 2.71
C GLU A 68 1.38 -0.14 3.69
N ILE A 69 2.27 -0.99 3.19
CA ILE A 69 3.20 -1.76 4.03
C ILE A 69 4.10 -0.82 4.84
N GLU A 70 4.63 0.23 4.23
CA GLU A 70 5.47 1.19 4.96
C GLU A 70 4.69 1.95 6.04
N ARG A 71 3.43 2.31 5.78
CA ARG A 71 2.56 2.91 6.80
C ARG A 71 2.32 1.97 7.98
N ILE A 72 2.03 0.69 7.70
CA ILE A 72 1.83 -0.34 8.72
C ILE A 72 3.12 -0.55 9.52
N ARG A 73 4.26 -0.58 8.84
CA ARG A 73 5.58 -0.68 9.48
C ARG A 73 5.82 0.45 10.47
N VAL A 74 5.60 1.69 10.04
CA VAL A 74 5.77 2.89 10.88
C VAL A 74 4.76 2.90 12.02
N LEU A 75 3.51 2.55 11.74
CA LEU A 75 2.42 2.53 12.73
C LEU A 75 2.73 1.63 13.93
N PHE A 76 3.33 0.47 13.68
CA PHE A 76 3.62 -0.52 14.71
C PHE A 76 5.09 -0.57 15.14
N ALA A 77 5.94 0.35 14.65
CA ALA A 77 7.39 0.30 14.89
C ALA A 77 7.79 0.26 16.38
N ASP A 78 7.09 1.01 17.22
CA ASP A 78 7.34 1.13 18.66
C ASP A 78 6.15 0.65 19.53
N CYS A 79 5.18 -0.04 18.95
CA CYS A 79 4.03 -0.57 19.66
C CYS A 79 4.46 -1.73 20.55
N SER A 80 4.20 -1.65 21.86
CA SER A 80 4.60 -2.64 22.87
C SER A 80 3.49 -3.02 23.86
N THR A 81 2.24 -2.55 23.64
CA THR A 81 1.08 -2.89 24.47
C THR A 81 -0.12 -3.24 23.61
N LEU A 82 -1.00 -4.12 24.11
CA LEU A 82 -2.26 -4.46 23.44
C LEU A 82 -3.19 -3.26 23.32
N ALA A 83 -3.26 -2.42 24.36
CA ALA A 83 -4.06 -1.19 24.31
C ALA A 83 -3.54 -0.23 23.24
N GLY A 84 -2.23 -0.06 23.10
CA GLY A 84 -1.61 0.74 22.05
C GLY A 84 -1.84 0.16 20.66
N LEU A 85 -1.86 -1.17 20.53
CA LEU A 85 -2.19 -1.84 19.27
C LEU A 85 -3.64 -1.57 18.87
N GLU A 86 -4.59 -1.67 19.81
CA GLU A 86 -6.00 -1.38 19.57
C GLU A 86 -6.21 0.08 19.14
N GLU A 87 -5.68 1.04 19.90
CA GLU A 87 -5.81 2.47 19.60
C GLU A 87 -5.27 2.81 18.20
N ARG A 88 -4.06 2.33 17.88
CA ARG A 88 -3.42 2.57 16.57
C ARG A 88 -4.19 1.92 15.43
N THR A 89 -4.70 0.69 15.64
CA THR A 89 -5.50 -0.01 14.62
C THR A 89 -6.81 0.73 14.34
N VAL A 90 -7.49 1.21 15.38
CA VAL A 90 -8.73 2.00 15.22
C VAL A 90 -8.46 3.30 14.47
N ALA A 91 -7.44 4.05 14.87
CA ALA A 91 -7.04 5.29 14.17
C ALA A 91 -6.67 5.05 12.70
N TYR A 92 -5.96 3.97 12.42
CA TYR A 92 -5.58 3.55 11.08
C TYR A 92 -6.80 3.23 10.20
N LEU A 93 -7.78 2.47 10.73
CA LEU A 93 -9.00 2.15 10.01
C LEU A 93 -9.86 3.40 9.74
N GLN A 94 -9.92 4.32 10.71
CA GLN A 94 -10.60 5.60 10.55
C GLN A 94 -9.95 6.46 9.45
N ASP A 95 -8.63 6.51 9.41
CA ASP A 95 -7.90 7.23 8.36
C ASP A 95 -8.11 6.61 6.97
N ILE A 96 -8.15 5.28 6.85
CA ILE A 96 -8.51 4.61 5.60
C ILE A 96 -9.91 5.06 5.14
N ALA A 97 -10.88 4.97 6.02
CA ALA A 97 -12.26 5.30 5.70
C ALA A 97 -12.43 6.76 5.27
N ALA A 98 -11.73 7.69 5.93
CA ALA A 98 -11.85 9.12 5.68
C ALA A 98 -11.05 9.59 4.45
N ASN A 99 -9.84 9.07 4.25
CA ASN A 99 -8.85 9.71 3.37
C ASN A 99 -8.27 8.79 2.29
N ARG A 100 -8.32 7.45 2.46
CA ARG A 100 -7.54 6.52 1.62
C ARG A 100 -8.36 5.43 0.92
N MET A 101 -9.66 5.59 0.85
CA MET A 101 -10.55 4.64 0.16
C MET A 101 -10.19 4.41 -1.31
N GLY A 102 -9.58 5.43 -1.96
CA GLY A 102 -9.07 5.31 -3.34
C GLY A 102 -7.95 4.29 -3.47
N ASP A 103 -6.97 4.33 -2.57
CA ASP A 103 -5.83 3.39 -2.53
C ASP A 103 -6.35 1.95 -2.38
N TYR A 104 -7.29 1.71 -1.46
CA TYR A 104 -7.89 0.41 -1.21
C TYR A 104 -8.74 -0.12 -2.38
N LYS A 105 -9.42 0.76 -3.11
CA LYS A 105 -10.09 0.37 -4.36
C LYS A 105 -9.11 -0.12 -5.41
N MET A 106 -7.95 0.53 -5.53
CA MET A 106 -6.90 0.10 -6.45
C MET A 106 -6.30 -1.24 -6.05
N ILE A 107 -5.99 -1.42 -4.77
CA ILE A 107 -5.51 -2.67 -4.21
C ILE A 107 -6.55 -3.80 -4.44
N GLY A 108 -7.81 -3.55 -4.11
CA GLY A 108 -8.89 -4.54 -4.30
C GLY A 108 -9.09 -4.95 -5.75
N GLN A 109 -8.95 -4.03 -6.70
CA GLN A 109 -9.01 -4.35 -8.13
C GLN A 109 -7.83 -5.21 -8.60
N ALA A 110 -6.63 -4.94 -8.08
CA ALA A 110 -5.45 -5.75 -8.37
C ALA A 110 -5.58 -7.18 -7.80
N LEU A 111 -6.08 -7.31 -6.57
CA LEU A 111 -6.34 -8.60 -5.92
C LEU A 111 -7.40 -9.43 -6.65
N GLY A 112 -8.43 -8.77 -7.20
CA GLY A 112 -9.50 -9.44 -7.95
C GLY A 112 -9.11 -9.92 -9.35
N THR A 113 -7.87 -9.67 -9.80
CA THR A 113 -7.40 -10.06 -11.14
C THR A 113 -6.26 -11.07 -11.03
N PRO A 114 -6.54 -12.39 -11.14
CA PRO A 114 -5.49 -13.43 -11.05
C PRO A 114 -4.34 -13.18 -12.04
N GLY A 115 -3.10 -13.29 -11.55
CA GLY A 115 -1.89 -13.21 -12.38
C GLY A 115 -1.42 -11.81 -12.76
N LYS A 116 -2.06 -10.73 -12.27
CA LYS A 116 -1.67 -9.35 -12.62
C LYS A 116 -0.78 -8.63 -11.60
N CYS A 117 -0.55 -9.19 -10.42
CA CYS A 117 0.32 -8.58 -9.42
C CYS A 117 1.42 -9.58 -9.01
N GLU A 118 2.56 -9.52 -9.67
CA GLU A 118 3.70 -10.39 -9.38
C GLU A 118 4.35 -10.10 -8.02
N SER A 119 4.17 -8.90 -7.48
CA SER A 119 4.70 -8.49 -6.18
C SER A 119 3.86 -8.94 -4.97
N MET A 120 2.66 -9.47 -5.18
CA MET A 120 1.73 -9.86 -4.10
C MET A 120 2.33 -10.84 -3.07
N PRO A 121 3.03 -11.93 -3.48
CA PRO A 121 3.63 -12.84 -2.49
C PRO A 121 4.67 -12.13 -1.60
N ALA A 122 5.53 -11.29 -2.20
CA ALA A 122 6.55 -10.55 -1.46
C ALA A 122 5.92 -9.53 -0.48
N CYS A 123 4.85 -8.86 -0.88
CA CYS A 123 4.10 -7.94 -0.02
C CYS A 123 3.44 -8.67 1.18
N ALA A 124 2.88 -9.85 0.94
CA ALA A 124 2.29 -10.66 1.99
C ALA A 124 3.35 -11.16 3.00
N ASP A 125 4.52 -11.56 2.50
CA ASP A 125 5.64 -11.98 3.36
C ASP A 125 6.15 -10.80 4.20
N GLU A 126 6.30 -9.63 3.61
CA GLU A 126 6.73 -8.43 4.32
C GLU A 126 5.74 -8.00 5.42
N LEU A 127 4.44 -8.05 5.13
CA LEU A 127 3.41 -7.79 6.12
C LEU A 127 3.42 -8.82 7.25
N ARG A 128 3.63 -10.09 6.93
CA ARG A 128 3.78 -11.17 7.92
C ARG A 128 4.97 -10.93 8.83
N ASP A 129 6.11 -10.48 8.30
CA ASP A 129 7.31 -10.17 9.08
C ASP A 129 7.10 -8.96 10.01
N ILE A 130 6.38 -7.93 9.58
CA ILE A 130 5.98 -6.78 10.42
C ILE A 130 5.13 -7.28 11.59
N MET A 131 4.10 -8.08 11.31
CA MET A 131 3.20 -8.61 12.33
C MET A 131 3.91 -9.54 13.30
N ARG A 132 4.80 -10.40 12.81
CA ARG A 132 5.63 -11.27 13.64
C ARG A 132 6.52 -10.47 14.59
N THR A 133 7.16 -9.42 14.08
CA THR A 133 8.01 -8.53 14.90
C THR A 133 7.20 -7.83 15.99
N LEU A 134 6.01 -7.36 15.67
CA LEU A 134 5.08 -6.78 16.64
C LEU A 134 4.70 -7.79 17.73
N LEU A 135 4.29 -9.00 17.35
CA LEU A 135 3.89 -10.05 18.29
C LEU A 135 5.03 -10.46 19.23
N ILE A 136 6.27 -10.59 18.71
CA ILE A 136 7.46 -10.85 19.53
C ILE A 136 7.65 -9.74 20.57
N ARG A 137 7.46 -8.49 20.19
CA ARG A 137 7.61 -7.35 21.11
C ARG A 137 6.52 -7.34 22.19
N LEU A 138 5.27 -7.60 21.83
CA LEU A 138 4.15 -7.72 22.78
C LEU A 138 4.38 -8.88 23.76
N GLN A 139 4.90 -10.00 23.28
CA GLN A 139 5.22 -11.15 24.14
C GLN A 139 6.37 -10.82 25.10
N ALA A 140 7.41 -10.14 24.62
CA ALA A 140 8.53 -9.68 25.45
C ALA A 140 8.13 -8.64 26.48
N ALA A 141 7.09 -7.83 26.20
CA ALA A 141 6.51 -6.89 27.13
C ALA A 141 5.55 -7.54 28.16
N GLY A 142 5.26 -8.83 28.06
CA GLY A 142 4.34 -9.55 28.92
C GLY A 142 2.85 -9.33 28.60
N GLU A 143 2.54 -8.70 27.48
CA GLU A 143 1.18 -8.44 27.01
C GLU A 143 0.52 -9.69 26.39
N ILE A 144 1.34 -10.62 25.90
CA ILE A 144 0.92 -11.92 25.34
C ILE A 144 1.66 -13.01 26.12
N ASP A 145 0.92 -14.04 26.54
CA ASP A 145 1.49 -15.20 27.23
C ASP A 145 2.57 -15.87 26.35
N PRO A 146 3.77 -16.15 26.90
CA PRO A 146 4.83 -16.87 26.17
C PRO A 146 4.41 -18.24 25.63
N ALA A 147 3.38 -18.88 26.19
CA ALA A 147 2.85 -20.15 25.71
C ALA A 147 2.04 -20.01 24.39
N VAL A 148 1.65 -18.80 24.02
CA VAL A 148 0.91 -18.55 22.77
C VAL A 148 1.86 -18.67 21.58
N SER A 149 1.52 -19.54 20.63
CA SER A 149 2.30 -19.70 19.39
C SER A 149 2.17 -18.46 18.50
N LEU A 150 3.29 -17.77 18.27
CA LEU A 150 3.34 -16.61 17.38
C LEU A 150 3.06 -17.00 15.92
N GLU A 151 3.45 -18.20 15.53
CA GLU A 151 3.16 -18.74 14.20
C GLU A 151 1.65 -18.93 13.99
N TYR A 152 0.95 -19.46 15.00
CA TYR A 152 -0.50 -19.57 14.98
C TYR A 152 -1.15 -18.18 14.87
N CYS A 153 -0.70 -17.20 15.67
CA CYS A 153 -1.22 -15.84 15.60
C CYS A 153 -1.02 -15.22 14.21
N CYS A 154 0.16 -15.36 13.63
CA CYS A 154 0.42 -14.87 12.27
C CYS A 154 -0.49 -15.54 11.23
N THR A 155 -0.72 -16.84 11.34
CA THR A 155 -1.58 -17.60 10.41
C THR A 155 -3.06 -17.22 10.58
N ALA A 156 -3.50 -16.88 11.79
CA ALA A 156 -4.89 -16.49 12.07
C ALA A 156 -5.23 -15.07 11.59
N ILE A 157 -4.21 -14.21 11.35
CA ILE A 157 -4.39 -12.84 10.85
C ILE A 157 -4.50 -12.81 9.32
N PHE A 158 -3.94 -13.79 8.62
CA PHE A 158 -3.87 -13.89 7.15
C PHE A 158 -4.64 -15.10 6.60
#